data_9d972b83409007516eae8783f85f42b9
#
_entry.id   9d972b83409007516eae8783f85f42b9
#
_cell.length_a   1.000
_cell.length_b   1.000
_cell.length_c   1.000
_cell.angle_alpha   90.00
_cell.angle_beta   90.00
_cell.angle_gamma   90.00
#
_symmetry.space_group_name_H-M   'P 1'
#
loop_
_entity.id
_entity.type
_entity.pdbx_description
1 polymer ?
#
loop_
_entity_poly.entity_id
_entity_poly.type
_entity_poly.pdbx_seq_one_letter_code
_entity_poly.pdbx_strand_id
1 'polypeptide(L)'
;MATMSAETISSQPSAGDLSGWNERMGCEKKGVPMTTRKLARLAALALSTLALAAAAQHKEGASAPEVNYQAGTSPLADVAMYQSSNPKAPKMTQAEFDRARQIYFERCAGCHGVLRKGATGKPLTPDVTLPKGTDYLKVFIAYGSPAGMPNWQTSGEMSEADVDLMARYIQQDPPVPPEYGLADMKKTWKVVIPADQRPKKKMNNYNITNIFSTTLRDAGEIALIDGDTKEIISIIKTGYAVHISRMSASGRYLFVIGRDAKVNMIDLWMEKPDTVAEIRTGLEARSVESSKFKGFEDKYAIAGTYWPPQFVIMDGDTLEPLKIVSTRGNVVGTQEYHPEPRVASIVGSHFKPEFVVNVKETGKTLMVDYSNLNALKMTEIGSAPFLHDGGLDATKRYFMVAANNSNKISVFDLKDSKLAAIVDVGKIPHPGRGANFNHPKYGPVWATGHLGDETISLIGTDPKKHKQYAFKEVAKLKGPGGGALFIKSHPKSNHLYSDAPLNPDPKISQSVVVYDMKNLDKGYVTLPIAEWAGIKDDGAKRVVQPEFNKAGDEVWFSVWSAKDKISAMVVVDDKTLKLKKVIKDPRLITPTGHFNVYNTQHDVY
;
A
#
# COMPACT_ATOMS: atom_id res chain seq x y z
N MET A 1 39.59 -10.27 45.49
CA MET A 1 39.29 -9.42 46.65
C MET A 1 38.23 -8.44 46.21
N ALA A 2 37.01 -8.38 46.66
CA ALA A 2 36.28 -8.98 47.75
C ALA A 2 34.84 -9.31 47.23
N THR A 3 34.37 -10.42 47.70
CA THR A 3 33.01 -10.96 47.70
C THR A 3 32.10 -10.23 48.69
N MET A 4 30.81 -10.12 48.38
CA MET A 4 29.67 -10.21 49.31
C MET A 4 28.40 -10.14 48.45
N SER A 5 27.68 -11.16 48.28
CA SER A 5 26.68 -11.99 49.05
C SER A 5 25.27 -11.39 49.04
N ALA A 6 24.37 -12.24 48.59
CA ALA A 6 22.93 -12.09 48.46
C ALA A 6 22.20 -11.93 49.79
N GLU A 7 21.06 -11.26 49.79
CA GLU A 7 19.96 -11.54 50.72
C GLU A 7 18.60 -11.47 50.02
N THR A 8 17.92 -12.58 50.14
CA THR A 8 16.53 -12.87 49.76
C THR A 8 15.59 -12.39 50.88
N ILE A 9 14.54 -11.67 50.57
CA ILE A 9 13.38 -11.57 51.48
C ILE A 9 12.11 -11.83 50.65
N SER A 10 11.48 -12.93 51.00
CA SER A 10 10.11 -13.32 50.64
C SER A 10 9.13 -12.71 51.62
N SER A 11 7.98 -12.21 51.17
CA SER A 11 6.72 -12.31 51.90
C SER A 11 5.54 -11.94 50.99
N GLN A 12 4.73 -12.93 50.69
CA GLN A 12 3.34 -12.74 50.28
C GLN A 12 2.49 -12.45 51.53
N PRO A 13 1.33 -11.79 51.42
CA PRO A 13 0.18 -12.07 52.26
C PRO A 13 -1.00 -12.66 51.48
N SER A 14 -1.64 -13.56 52.17
CA SER A 14 -2.75 -14.43 51.89
C SER A 14 -4.07 -13.72 51.54
N ALA A 15 -4.92 -14.46 50.81
CA ALA A 15 -6.31 -14.19 50.54
C ALA A 15 -7.16 -14.02 51.83
N GLY A 16 -7.95 -12.97 51.87
CA GLY A 16 -9.01 -12.74 52.88
C GLY A 16 -10.38 -12.81 52.19
N ASP A 17 -11.14 -13.77 52.64
CA ASP A 17 -12.53 -14.06 52.38
C ASP A 17 -13.45 -12.89 52.87
N LEU A 18 -14.36 -12.41 52.03
CA LEU A 18 -15.43 -11.52 52.40
C LEU A 18 -16.77 -12.05 51.85
N SER A 19 -17.24 -13.11 52.51
CA SER A 19 -18.66 -13.46 52.54
C SER A 19 -19.33 -12.75 53.75
N GLY A 20 -20.36 -11.97 53.50
CA GLY A 20 -21.30 -11.61 54.56
C GLY A 20 -21.56 -10.12 54.73
N TRP A 21 -22.53 -9.58 54.02
CA TRP A 21 -23.41 -8.51 54.49
C TRP A 21 -24.74 -8.59 53.75
N ASN A 22 -25.61 -9.45 54.26
CA ASN A 22 -27.05 -9.32 54.04
C ASN A 22 -27.70 -9.03 55.37
N GLU A 23 -28.67 -8.15 55.37
CA GLU A 23 -29.78 -7.90 56.28
C GLU A 23 -29.81 -6.54 56.99
N ARG A 24 -30.98 -5.99 56.74
CA ARG A 24 -31.75 -5.00 57.52
C ARG A 24 -31.53 -3.53 57.22
N MET A 25 -32.46 -3.00 56.42
CA MET A 25 -33.35 -1.92 56.95
C MET A 25 -34.62 -1.88 56.09
N GLY A 26 -35.73 -2.17 56.72
CA GLY A 26 -37.08 -1.98 56.21
C GLY A 26 -37.39 -0.50 56.08
N CYS A 27 -38.02 -0.12 54.99
CA CYS A 27 -38.59 1.21 54.84
C CYS A 27 -40.02 1.08 54.30
N GLU A 28 -40.95 1.59 55.08
CA GLU A 28 -42.38 1.60 54.84
C GLU A 28 -42.79 2.22 53.52
N LYS A 29 -43.77 1.61 52.89
CA LYS A 29 -44.48 2.15 51.73
C LYS A 29 -45.35 3.36 52.18
N LYS A 30 -44.89 4.59 51.92
CA LYS A 30 -45.79 5.76 51.85
C LYS A 30 -46.00 6.09 50.35
N GLY A 31 -47.28 6.10 49.96
CA GLY A 31 -47.73 6.37 48.60
C GLY A 31 -47.40 7.81 48.15
N VAL A 32 -46.79 7.92 47.01
CA VAL A 32 -46.54 9.19 46.30
C VAL A 32 -47.76 9.54 45.44
N PRO A 33 -48.25 10.77 45.43
CA PRO A 33 -49.45 11.17 44.69
C PRO A 33 -49.29 11.00 43.17
N MET A 34 -50.38 10.63 42.53
CA MET A 34 -50.44 10.25 41.11
C MET A 34 -50.04 11.34 40.10
N THR A 35 -49.80 12.56 40.51
CA THR A 35 -49.44 13.72 39.67
C THR A 35 -47.96 13.74 39.24
N THR A 36 -47.06 13.21 40.06
CA THR A 36 -45.60 13.21 39.74
C THR A 36 -45.19 12.12 38.73
N ARG A 37 -45.95 11.02 38.64
CA ARG A 37 -45.68 9.97 37.63
C ARG A 37 -46.05 10.37 36.19
N LYS A 38 -47.04 11.26 35.99
CA LYS A 38 -47.40 11.76 34.67
C LYS A 38 -46.38 12.79 34.15
N LEU A 39 -45.84 13.65 35.02
CA LEU A 39 -44.81 14.60 34.64
C LEU A 39 -43.46 13.94 34.34
N ALA A 40 -43.09 12.89 35.08
CA ALA A 40 -41.87 12.13 34.80
C ALA A 40 -41.95 11.33 33.49
N ARG A 41 -43.13 10.82 33.11
CA ARG A 41 -43.32 10.14 31.81
C ARG A 41 -43.35 11.12 30.62
N LEU A 42 -43.88 12.32 30.79
CA LEU A 42 -43.86 13.36 29.77
C LEU A 42 -42.46 13.94 29.58
N ALA A 43 -41.66 14.12 30.63
CA ALA A 43 -40.27 14.54 30.53
C ALA A 43 -39.38 13.44 29.90
N ALA A 44 -39.60 12.16 30.20
CA ALA A 44 -38.88 11.07 29.58
C ALA A 44 -39.25 10.90 28.10
N LEU A 45 -40.52 11.15 27.69
CA LEU A 45 -40.94 11.14 26.30
C LEU A 45 -40.38 12.35 25.53
N ALA A 46 -40.31 13.53 26.16
CA ALA A 46 -39.74 14.72 25.54
C ALA A 46 -38.21 14.60 25.37
N LEU A 47 -37.50 13.99 26.32
CA LEU A 47 -36.06 13.70 26.20
C LEU A 47 -35.78 12.61 25.18
N SER A 48 -36.63 11.61 25.04
CA SER A 48 -36.45 10.56 23.99
C SER A 48 -36.77 11.09 22.59
N THR A 49 -37.73 12.01 22.44
CA THR A 49 -38.00 12.69 21.16
C THR A 49 -36.95 13.72 20.79
N LEU A 50 -36.35 14.41 21.76
CA LEU A 50 -35.19 15.28 21.50
C LEU A 50 -33.91 14.49 21.17
N ALA A 51 -33.70 13.32 21.79
CA ALA A 51 -32.60 12.44 21.43
C ALA A 51 -32.80 11.79 20.04
N LEU A 52 -34.04 11.43 19.65
CA LEU A 52 -34.35 10.96 18.30
C LEU A 52 -34.29 12.12 17.27
N ALA A 53 -34.64 13.35 17.64
CA ALA A 53 -34.51 14.50 16.75
C ALA A 53 -33.02 14.92 16.57
N ALA A 54 -32.19 14.79 17.61
CA ALA A 54 -30.75 15.00 17.49
C ALA A 54 -30.04 13.86 16.72
N ALA A 55 -30.56 12.63 16.79
CA ALA A 55 -30.09 11.51 15.96
C ALA A 55 -30.57 11.60 14.49
N ALA A 56 -31.73 12.23 14.24
CA ALA A 56 -32.27 12.48 12.90
C ALA A 56 -31.66 13.71 12.20
N GLN A 57 -30.84 14.50 12.90
CA GLN A 57 -30.05 15.61 12.32
C GLN A 57 -28.61 15.20 11.98
N HIS A 58 -28.23 13.92 12.08
CA HIS A 58 -27.24 13.43 11.16
C HIS A 58 -27.91 13.50 9.76
N LYS A 59 -27.66 14.59 9.05
CA LYS A 59 -27.92 14.67 7.62
C LYS A 59 -27.42 13.34 7.06
N GLU A 60 -28.30 12.57 6.43
CA GLU A 60 -27.91 11.52 5.49
C GLU A 60 -26.73 12.11 4.72
N GLY A 61 -25.56 11.52 4.85
CA GLY A 61 -24.36 12.07 4.26
C GLY A 61 -24.68 12.33 2.80
N ALA A 62 -24.46 13.55 2.35
CA ALA A 62 -24.64 13.87 0.95
C ALA A 62 -23.97 12.74 0.18
N SER A 63 -24.72 12.03 -0.67
CA SER A 63 -24.18 11.00 -1.54
C SER A 63 -22.95 11.59 -2.21
N ALA A 64 -21.83 10.86 -2.23
CA ALA A 64 -20.63 11.36 -2.89
C ALA A 64 -21.06 11.85 -4.30
N PRO A 65 -20.66 13.05 -4.69
CA PRO A 65 -21.07 13.59 -5.99
C PRO A 65 -20.70 12.60 -7.08
N GLU A 66 -21.52 12.49 -8.10
CA GLU A 66 -21.18 11.73 -9.30
C GLU A 66 -19.86 12.29 -9.84
N VAL A 67 -18.78 11.55 -9.62
CA VAL A 67 -17.46 11.97 -10.08
C VAL A 67 -17.38 11.58 -11.55
N ASN A 68 -17.59 12.54 -12.45
CA ASN A 68 -17.27 12.37 -13.87
C ASN A 68 -15.75 12.21 -13.99
N TYR A 69 -15.31 10.96 -13.98
CA TYR A 69 -13.91 10.62 -14.11
C TYR A 69 -13.39 11.01 -15.50
N GLN A 70 -12.56 12.03 -15.57
CA GLN A 70 -11.70 12.26 -16.72
C GLN A 70 -10.38 11.50 -16.52
N ALA A 71 -9.99 10.74 -17.53
CA ALA A 71 -8.70 10.04 -17.49
C ALA A 71 -7.57 11.04 -17.19
N GLY A 72 -6.76 10.73 -16.17
CA GLY A 72 -5.64 11.59 -15.76
C GLY A 72 -5.89 12.53 -14.60
N THR A 73 -7.13 12.61 -14.04
CA THR A 73 -7.42 13.43 -12.85
C THR A 73 -7.73 12.60 -11.62
N SER A 74 -7.34 13.08 -10.44
CA SER A 74 -7.70 12.45 -9.17
C SER A 74 -9.18 12.73 -8.86
N PRO A 75 -9.99 11.70 -8.49
CA PRO A 75 -11.37 11.93 -8.08
C PRO A 75 -11.48 12.81 -6.84
N LEU A 76 -10.45 12.88 -6.02
CA LEU A 76 -10.39 13.77 -4.87
C LEU A 76 -10.22 15.25 -5.27
N ALA A 77 -9.78 15.55 -6.50
CA ALA A 77 -9.71 16.92 -7.00
C ALA A 77 -11.11 17.55 -7.18
N ASP A 78 -12.09 16.74 -7.60
CA ASP A 78 -13.42 17.21 -7.97
C ASP A 78 -14.48 17.01 -6.86
N VAL A 79 -14.10 16.35 -5.77
CA VAL A 79 -15.01 16.07 -4.66
C VAL A 79 -15.10 17.28 -3.72
N ALA A 80 -16.32 17.69 -3.39
CA ALA A 80 -16.57 18.71 -2.36
C ALA A 80 -16.05 18.23 -1.01
N MET A 81 -15.23 19.05 -0.36
CA MET A 81 -14.59 18.74 0.93
C MET A 81 -14.96 19.79 1.95
N TYR A 82 -15.13 19.35 3.20
CA TYR A 82 -15.22 20.28 4.31
C TYR A 82 -13.84 20.91 4.53
N GLN A 83 -13.81 22.24 4.60
CA GLN A 83 -12.60 23.01 4.87
C GLN A 83 -12.88 24.09 5.89
N SER A 84 -12.02 24.22 6.88
CA SER A 84 -11.96 25.35 7.78
C SER A 84 -10.88 26.34 7.33
N SER A 85 -11.09 27.62 7.59
CA SER A 85 -10.07 28.64 7.36
C SER A 85 -9.04 28.62 8.51
N ASN A 86 -7.76 28.71 8.20
CA ASN A 86 -6.72 28.92 9.18
C ASN A 86 -6.20 30.36 9.07
N PRO A 87 -6.53 31.24 10.05
CA PRO A 87 -6.15 32.65 9.96
C PRO A 87 -4.63 32.90 10.08
N LYS A 88 -3.86 31.92 10.52
CA LYS A 88 -2.39 32.01 10.64
C LYS A 88 -1.68 31.57 9.36
N ALA A 89 -2.37 30.89 8.46
CA ALA A 89 -1.78 30.41 7.22
C ALA A 89 -1.68 31.51 6.17
N PRO A 90 -0.73 31.41 5.21
CA PRO A 90 -0.66 32.32 4.08
C PRO A 90 -1.97 32.37 3.32
N LYS A 91 -2.40 33.58 2.92
CA LYS A 91 -3.65 33.75 2.17
C LYS A 91 -3.58 33.05 0.81
N MET A 92 -4.68 32.45 0.44
CA MET A 92 -4.88 31.80 -0.87
C MET A 92 -6.24 32.16 -1.42
N THR A 93 -6.33 32.34 -2.73
CA THR A 93 -7.62 32.39 -3.43
C THR A 93 -8.24 30.98 -3.52
N GLN A 94 -9.53 30.89 -3.79
CA GLN A 94 -10.18 29.59 -3.98
C GLN A 94 -9.56 28.80 -5.15
N ALA A 95 -9.26 29.48 -6.26
CA ALA A 95 -8.61 28.83 -7.41
C ALA A 95 -7.22 28.29 -7.09
N GLU A 96 -6.40 29.04 -6.34
CA GLU A 96 -5.11 28.55 -5.84
C GLU A 96 -5.28 27.34 -4.92
N PHE A 97 -6.25 27.40 -4.02
CA PHE A 97 -6.52 26.30 -3.10
C PHE A 97 -6.93 25.03 -3.87
N ASP A 98 -7.84 25.15 -4.84
CA ASP A 98 -8.32 24.00 -5.63
C ASP A 98 -7.19 23.40 -6.48
N ARG A 99 -6.35 24.24 -7.10
CA ARG A 99 -5.16 23.80 -7.83
C ARG A 99 -4.17 23.09 -6.90
N ALA A 100 -3.90 23.67 -5.72
CA ALA A 100 -2.99 23.07 -4.74
C ALA A 100 -3.52 21.73 -4.21
N ARG A 101 -4.83 21.66 -3.95
CA ARG A 101 -5.50 20.43 -3.54
C ARG A 101 -5.28 19.32 -4.57
N GLN A 102 -5.46 19.61 -5.86
CA GLN A 102 -5.20 18.67 -6.93
C GLN A 102 -3.75 18.16 -6.91
N ILE A 103 -2.77 19.07 -6.89
CA ILE A 103 -1.34 18.70 -6.83
C ILE A 103 -1.05 17.85 -5.60
N TYR A 104 -1.63 18.19 -4.43
CA TYR A 104 -1.41 17.45 -3.19
C TYR A 104 -1.84 15.99 -3.33
N PHE A 105 -3.02 15.72 -3.87
CA PHE A 105 -3.49 14.35 -4.07
C PHE A 105 -2.68 13.60 -5.12
N GLU A 106 -2.23 14.28 -6.16
CA GLU A 106 -1.42 13.67 -7.21
C GLU A 106 -0.02 13.29 -6.74
N ARG A 107 0.62 14.12 -5.91
CA ARG A 107 2.05 14.02 -5.61
C ARG A 107 2.37 13.75 -4.13
N CYS A 108 1.55 14.20 -3.18
CA CYS A 108 1.90 14.28 -1.76
C CYS A 108 1.13 13.31 -0.86
N ALA A 109 -0.19 13.16 -1.06
CA ALA A 109 -1.08 12.45 -0.16
C ALA A 109 -0.69 10.97 0.05
N GLY A 110 -0.15 10.32 -0.97
CA GLY A 110 0.31 8.93 -0.90
C GLY A 110 1.31 8.69 0.24
N CYS A 111 2.21 9.65 0.50
CA CYS A 111 3.20 9.58 1.57
C CYS A 111 2.78 10.30 2.84
N HIS A 112 2.10 11.44 2.73
CA HIS A 112 1.80 12.32 3.87
C HIS A 112 0.38 12.16 4.45
N GLY A 113 -0.50 11.40 3.79
CA GLY A 113 -1.89 11.20 4.17
C GLY A 113 -2.83 12.28 3.66
N VAL A 114 -4.11 11.97 3.54
CA VAL A 114 -5.16 12.92 3.14
C VAL A 114 -5.38 13.97 4.22
N LEU A 115 -5.45 13.55 5.47
CA LEU A 115 -5.55 14.42 6.64
C LEU A 115 -4.18 14.95 7.10
N ARG A 116 -3.13 14.74 6.33
CA ARG A 116 -1.75 15.21 6.56
C ARG A 116 -1.12 14.77 7.90
N LYS A 117 -1.64 13.73 8.53
CA LYS A 117 -1.11 13.21 9.81
C LYS A 117 0.21 12.43 9.66
N GLY A 118 0.71 12.33 8.44
CA GLY A 118 1.94 11.58 8.13
C GLY A 118 1.65 10.12 7.84
N ALA A 119 2.67 9.46 7.30
CA ALA A 119 2.72 8.02 7.06
C ALA A 119 4.15 7.59 6.74
N THR A 120 4.48 7.27 5.47
CA THR A 120 5.88 7.12 5.01
C THR A 120 6.59 8.48 5.09
N GLY A 121 5.91 9.57 4.67
CA GLY A 121 6.33 10.94 4.87
C GLY A 121 5.92 11.49 6.25
N LYS A 122 6.62 12.51 6.72
CA LYS A 122 6.33 13.18 7.99
C LYS A 122 4.95 13.88 7.99
N PRO A 123 4.35 14.16 9.16
CA PRO A 123 3.14 14.98 9.23
C PRO A 123 3.34 16.36 8.59
N LEU A 124 2.28 16.84 7.92
CA LEU A 124 2.18 18.18 7.32
C LEU A 124 0.96 18.93 7.85
N THR A 125 0.61 18.70 9.12
CA THR A 125 -0.42 19.45 9.81
C THR A 125 0.04 20.87 10.14
N PRO A 126 -0.86 21.86 10.28
CA PRO A 126 -0.50 23.26 10.48
C PRO A 126 0.43 23.53 11.68
N ASP A 127 0.28 22.78 12.76
CA ASP A 127 1.17 22.84 13.94
C ASP A 127 2.62 22.49 13.61
N VAL A 128 2.84 21.64 12.60
CA VAL A 128 4.19 21.26 12.10
C VAL A 128 4.69 22.21 11.03
N THR A 129 3.82 22.71 10.13
CA THR A 129 4.22 23.45 8.94
C THR A 129 4.30 24.96 9.14
N LEU A 130 3.37 25.55 9.91
CA LEU A 130 3.36 26.99 10.21
C LEU A 130 4.68 27.49 10.84
N PRO A 131 5.26 26.81 11.87
CA PRO A 131 6.51 27.27 12.48
C PRO A 131 7.71 27.24 11.53
N LYS A 132 7.63 26.45 10.44
CA LYS A 132 8.71 26.35 9.43
C LYS A 132 8.67 27.48 8.41
N GLY A 133 7.48 27.97 8.10
CA GLY A 133 7.26 29.02 7.13
C GLY A 133 7.41 28.56 5.67
N THR A 134 6.89 29.40 4.76
CA THR A 134 6.79 29.09 3.34
C THR A 134 8.14 28.81 2.68
N ASP A 135 9.14 29.65 2.93
CA ASP A 135 10.45 29.53 2.26
C ASP A 135 11.18 28.24 2.63
N TYR A 136 11.14 27.84 3.90
CA TYR A 136 11.70 26.55 4.33
C TYR A 136 11.00 25.37 3.64
N LEU A 137 9.67 25.42 3.54
CA LEU A 137 8.89 24.34 2.93
C LEU A 137 9.14 24.24 1.43
N LYS A 138 9.33 25.40 0.74
CA LYS A 138 9.70 25.45 -0.69
C LYS A 138 10.97 24.67 -0.98
N VAL A 139 12.01 24.83 -0.16
CA VAL A 139 13.30 24.13 -0.34
C VAL A 139 13.11 22.61 -0.33
N PHE A 140 12.36 22.06 0.62
CA PHE A 140 12.14 20.62 0.69
C PHE A 140 11.26 20.09 -0.45
N ILE A 141 10.28 20.87 -0.90
CA ILE A 141 9.44 20.48 -2.03
C ILE A 141 10.26 20.52 -3.33
N ALA A 142 11.06 21.55 -3.53
CA ALA A 142 11.84 21.75 -4.76
C ALA A 142 12.95 20.70 -4.91
N TYR A 143 13.75 20.51 -3.87
CA TYR A 143 15.00 19.73 -3.92
C TYR A 143 14.87 18.30 -3.35
N GLY A 144 13.79 18.00 -2.65
CA GLY A 144 13.59 16.70 -2.02
C GLY A 144 14.56 16.42 -0.87
N SER A 145 14.75 15.15 -0.56
CA SER A 145 15.73 14.71 0.45
C SER A 145 16.26 13.31 0.12
N PRO A 146 17.49 12.97 0.55
CA PRO A 146 18.04 11.62 0.41
C PRO A 146 17.20 10.53 1.09
N ALA A 147 16.30 10.93 2.01
CA ALA A 147 15.39 10.04 2.70
C ALA A 147 14.11 9.72 1.90
N GLY A 148 14.13 9.84 0.58
CA GLY A 148 13.06 9.43 -0.32
C GLY A 148 11.96 10.48 -0.56
N MET A 149 12.10 11.73 -0.09
CA MET A 149 11.24 12.83 -0.56
C MET A 149 11.71 13.21 -1.98
N PRO A 150 10.84 13.08 -3.01
CA PRO A 150 11.24 13.42 -4.39
C PRO A 150 11.57 14.89 -4.56
N ASN A 151 12.46 15.20 -5.48
CA ASN A 151 12.90 16.54 -5.84
C ASN A 151 12.00 17.15 -6.93
N TRP A 152 10.77 17.50 -6.56
CA TRP A 152 9.67 17.80 -7.48
C TRP A 152 9.96 18.90 -8.52
N GLN A 153 10.68 19.95 -8.15
CA GLN A 153 11.01 21.02 -9.10
C GLN A 153 12.22 20.64 -9.95
N THR A 154 13.30 20.15 -9.34
CA THR A 154 14.53 19.85 -10.09
C THR A 154 14.40 18.61 -10.97
N SER A 155 13.41 17.76 -10.75
CA SER A 155 13.04 16.69 -11.67
C SER A 155 12.16 17.16 -12.83
N GLY A 156 11.67 18.41 -12.80
CA GLY A 156 10.78 18.96 -13.83
C GLY A 156 9.29 18.58 -13.68
N GLU A 157 8.91 17.94 -12.56
CA GLU A 157 7.53 17.51 -12.30
C GLU A 157 6.62 18.62 -11.75
N MET A 158 7.19 19.67 -11.16
CA MET A 158 6.48 20.84 -10.65
C MET A 158 7.19 22.13 -11.07
N SER A 159 6.41 23.13 -11.46
CA SER A 159 6.92 24.48 -11.69
C SER A 159 7.29 25.17 -10.37
N GLU A 160 8.08 26.24 -10.41
CA GLU A 160 8.36 27.08 -9.24
C GLU A 160 7.07 27.64 -8.62
N ALA A 161 6.12 28.03 -9.46
CA ALA A 161 4.81 28.51 -9.01
C ALA A 161 4.00 27.41 -8.29
N ASP A 162 4.04 26.17 -8.77
CA ASP A 162 3.39 25.04 -8.10
C ASP A 162 4.08 24.70 -6.75
N VAL A 163 5.41 24.86 -6.66
CA VAL A 163 6.16 24.67 -5.41
C VAL A 163 5.78 25.73 -4.37
N ASP A 164 5.69 27.01 -4.77
CA ASP A 164 5.24 28.10 -3.88
C ASP A 164 3.79 27.85 -3.42
N LEU A 165 2.93 27.54 -4.37
CA LEU A 165 1.52 27.22 -4.13
C LEU A 165 1.38 26.08 -3.12
N MET A 166 2.13 25.00 -3.29
CA MET A 166 2.10 23.83 -2.40
C MET A 166 2.63 24.17 -1.01
N ALA A 167 3.71 24.95 -0.91
CA ALA A 167 4.26 25.37 0.38
C ALA A 167 3.27 26.22 1.19
N ARG A 168 2.48 27.08 0.54
CA ARG A 168 1.39 27.84 1.17
C ARG A 168 0.22 26.92 1.55
N TYR A 169 -0.14 26.00 0.67
CA TYR A 169 -1.26 25.09 0.86
C TYR A 169 -1.10 24.15 2.05
N ILE A 170 0.10 23.58 2.26
CA ILE A 170 0.30 22.65 3.37
C ILE A 170 0.32 23.32 4.76
N GLN A 171 0.26 24.64 4.82
CA GLN A 171 0.07 25.43 6.03
C GLN A 171 -1.42 25.70 6.34
N GLN A 172 -2.33 25.44 5.38
CA GLN A 172 -3.78 25.48 5.61
C GLN A 172 -4.25 24.22 6.34
N ASP A 173 -5.41 24.28 6.96
CA ASP A 173 -6.05 23.08 7.50
C ASP A 173 -6.32 22.07 6.38
N PRO A 174 -6.11 20.76 6.62
CA PRO A 174 -6.35 19.76 5.61
C PRO A 174 -7.84 19.63 5.33
N PRO A 175 -8.28 19.64 4.06
CA PRO A 175 -9.68 19.36 3.72
C PRO A 175 -10.01 17.88 4.02
N VAL A 176 -11.24 17.62 4.48
CA VAL A 176 -11.73 16.27 4.79
C VAL A 176 -12.64 15.79 3.67
N PRO A 177 -12.28 14.71 2.96
CA PRO A 177 -13.15 14.14 1.93
C PRO A 177 -14.39 13.47 2.53
N PRO A 178 -15.49 13.31 1.75
CA PRO A 178 -16.66 12.57 2.19
C PRO A 178 -16.35 11.06 2.36
N GLU A 179 -17.24 10.36 3.05
CA GLU A 179 -17.25 8.90 3.11
C GLU A 179 -17.70 8.31 1.75
N TYR A 180 -17.39 7.03 1.54
CA TYR A 180 -17.75 6.30 0.32
C TYR A 180 -18.25 4.91 0.69
N GLY A 181 -19.55 4.70 0.59
CA GLY A 181 -20.22 3.49 1.08
C GLY A 181 -20.75 2.60 -0.04
N LEU A 182 -21.54 1.60 0.34
CA LEU A 182 -22.10 0.61 -0.58
C LEU A 182 -22.95 1.23 -1.70
N ALA A 183 -23.75 2.25 -1.39
CA ALA A 183 -24.58 2.93 -2.36
C ALA A 183 -23.74 3.62 -3.45
N ASP A 184 -22.60 4.21 -3.07
CA ASP A 184 -21.70 4.88 -4.00
C ASP A 184 -20.94 3.85 -4.85
N MET A 185 -20.52 2.74 -4.23
CA MET A 185 -19.88 1.63 -4.95
C MET A 185 -20.80 1.04 -6.03
N LYS A 186 -22.07 0.82 -5.70
CA LYS A 186 -23.06 0.27 -6.64
C LYS A 186 -23.33 1.18 -7.85
N LYS A 187 -23.19 2.51 -7.72
CA LYS A 187 -23.30 3.43 -8.85
C LYS A 187 -22.18 3.26 -9.87
N THR A 188 -21.02 2.79 -9.43
CA THR A 188 -19.82 2.62 -10.27
C THR A 188 -19.55 1.18 -10.65
N TRP A 189 -20.24 0.22 -10.03
CA TRP A 189 -20.10 -1.19 -10.31
C TRP A 189 -20.72 -1.54 -11.67
N LYS A 190 -19.90 -2.18 -12.50
CA LYS A 190 -20.31 -2.57 -13.85
C LYS A 190 -19.72 -3.93 -14.23
N VAL A 191 -20.57 -4.86 -14.59
CA VAL A 191 -20.19 -6.10 -15.27
C VAL A 191 -20.23 -5.81 -16.78
N VAL A 192 -19.06 -5.70 -17.40
CA VAL A 192 -18.91 -5.38 -18.83
C VAL A 192 -19.24 -6.58 -19.68
N ILE A 193 -18.74 -7.75 -19.28
CA ILE A 193 -19.03 -9.05 -19.92
C ILE A 193 -19.46 -10.02 -18.82
N PRO A 194 -20.75 -10.46 -18.81
CA PRO A 194 -21.25 -11.47 -17.87
C PRO A 194 -20.40 -12.75 -17.88
N ALA A 195 -20.27 -13.41 -16.73
CA ALA A 195 -19.37 -14.56 -16.57
C ALA A 195 -19.72 -15.75 -17.51
N ASP A 196 -21.00 -15.94 -17.79
CA ASP A 196 -21.51 -16.97 -18.71
C ASP A 196 -21.21 -16.68 -20.18
N GLN A 197 -20.99 -15.40 -20.54
CA GLN A 197 -20.63 -14.94 -21.89
C GLN A 197 -19.11 -14.91 -22.13
N ARG A 198 -18.29 -15.07 -21.08
CA ARG A 198 -16.83 -15.09 -21.21
C ARG A 198 -16.33 -16.37 -21.87
N PRO A 199 -15.18 -16.36 -22.51
CA PRO A 199 -14.58 -17.55 -23.12
C PRO A 199 -14.50 -18.72 -22.14
N LYS A 200 -14.91 -19.91 -22.57
CA LYS A 200 -14.78 -21.15 -21.76
C LYS A 200 -13.37 -21.77 -21.87
N LYS A 201 -12.58 -21.35 -22.86
CA LYS A 201 -11.17 -21.71 -23.09
C LYS A 201 -10.41 -20.48 -23.59
N LYS A 202 -9.10 -20.52 -23.45
CA LYS A 202 -8.23 -19.45 -23.98
C LYS A 202 -8.43 -19.29 -25.49
N MET A 203 -8.74 -18.07 -25.96
CA MET A 203 -9.06 -17.75 -27.35
C MET A 203 -7.86 -17.12 -28.11
N ASN A 204 -6.78 -16.79 -27.42
CA ASN A 204 -5.56 -16.24 -28.00
C ASN A 204 -4.39 -17.23 -27.92
N ASN A 205 -3.28 -16.92 -28.59
CA ASN A 205 -2.08 -17.76 -28.63
C ASN A 205 -0.96 -17.27 -27.71
N TYR A 206 -1.19 -16.22 -26.90
CA TYR A 206 -0.16 -15.67 -26.01
C TYR A 206 0.25 -16.69 -24.93
N ASN A 207 1.53 -16.69 -24.60
CA ASN A 207 2.05 -17.38 -23.42
C ASN A 207 1.68 -16.58 -22.16
N ILE A 208 0.47 -16.81 -21.60
CA ILE A 208 -0.04 -16.03 -20.47
C ILE A 208 0.99 -15.97 -19.34
N THR A 209 1.69 -17.06 -19.06
CA THR A 209 2.66 -17.10 -17.97
C THR A 209 3.90 -16.22 -18.19
N ASN A 210 4.08 -15.66 -19.39
CA ASN A 210 5.17 -14.74 -19.71
C ASN A 210 4.67 -13.35 -20.14
N ILE A 211 3.41 -12.99 -19.84
CA ILE A 211 2.92 -11.63 -20.04
C ILE A 211 3.44 -10.74 -18.90
N PHE A 212 3.82 -9.52 -19.25
CA PHE A 212 4.09 -8.43 -18.32
C PHE A 212 2.94 -7.43 -18.32
N SER A 213 2.40 -7.13 -17.15
CA SER A 213 1.44 -6.06 -16.95
C SER A 213 2.18 -4.81 -16.46
N THR A 214 2.13 -3.73 -17.24
CA THR A 214 2.87 -2.50 -16.98
C THR A 214 1.90 -1.36 -16.68
N THR A 215 2.02 -0.77 -15.48
CA THR A 215 1.17 0.35 -15.07
C THR A 215 1.60 1.64 -15.75
N LEU A 216 0.74 2.23 -16.55
CA LEU A 216 0.93 3.53 -17.20
C LEU A 216 0.27 4.61 -16.35
N ARG A 217 1.00 5.03 -15.30
CA ARG A 217 0.47 5.81 -14.19
C ARG A 217 -0.28 7.07 -14.62
N ASP A 218 0.37 7.92 -15.41
CA ASP A 218 -0.17 9.23 -15.77
C ASP A 218 -1.18 9.16 -16.94
N ALA A 219 -1.21 8.03 -17.65
CA ALA A 219 -2.23 7.75 -18.67
C ALA A 219 -3.52 7.16 -18.09
N GLY A 220 -3.49 6.62 -16.86
CA GLY A 220 -4.62 5.89 -16.30
C GLY A 220 -4.90 4.57 -17.00
N GLU A 221 -3.85 3.88 -17.45
CA GLU A 221 -3.92 2.69 -18.30
C GLU A 221 -2.99 1.58 -17.79
N ILE A 222 -3.20 0.38 -18.29
CA ILE A 222 -2.25 -0.72 -18.15
C ILE A 222 -1.90 -1.27 -19.53
N ALA A 223 -0.61 -1.48 -19.79
CA ALA A 223 -0.13 -2.19 -20.96
C ALA A 223 0.10 -3.66 -20.62
N LEU A 224 -0.40 -4.56 -21.46
CA LEU A 224 -0.01 -5.96 -21.48
C LEU A 224 1.04 -6.16 -22.56
N ILE A 225 2.21 -6.65 -22.18
CA ILE A 225 3.35 -6.86 -23.07
C ILE A 225 3.67 -8.35 -23.11
N ASP A 226 3.79 -8.89 -24.31
CA ASP A 226 4.20 -10.27 -24.53
C ASP A 226 5.69 -10.42 -24.17
N GLY A 227 6.00 -11.22 -23.17
CA GLY A 227 7.37 -11.46 -22.73
C GLY A 227 8.18 -12.32 -23.72
N ASP A 228 7.55 -13.02 -24.66
CA ASP A 228 8.25 -13.80 -25.68
C ASP A 228 8.62 -12.91 -26.87
N THR A 229 7.67 -12.16 -27.46
CA THR A 229 7.88 -11.31 -28.64
C THR A 229 8.37 -9.90 -28.31
N LYS A 230 8.15 -9.41 -27.09
CA LYS A 230 8.40 -8.03 -26.62
C LYS A 230 7.43 -6.99 -27.24
N GLU A 231 6.30 -7.42 -27.73
CA GLU A 231 5.29 -6.58 -28.35
C GLU A 231 4.15 -6.26 -27.38
N ILE A 232 3.52 -5.10 -27.57
CA ILE A 232 2.35 -4.69 -26.78
C ILE A 232 1.13 -5.44 -27.29
N ILE A 233 0.55 -6.30 -26.46
CA ILE A 233 -0.69 -7.04 -26.72
C ILE A 233 -1.89 -6.08 -26.73
N SER A 234 -2.05 -5.30 -25.66
CA SER A 234 -3.11 -4.32 -25.52
C SER A 234 -2.74 -3.24 -24.53
N ILE A 235 -3.37 -2.06 -24.67
CA ILE A 235 -3.36 -0.99 -23.69
C ILE A 235 -4.81 -0.79 -23.27
N ILE A 236 -5.09 -0.90 -21.98
CA ILE A 236 -6.44 -0.97 -21.42
C ILE A 236 -6.61 0.20 -20.45
N LYS A 237 -7.69 0.97 -20.65
CA LYS A 237 -8.07 2.05 -19.74
C LYS A 237 -8.52 1.46 -18.40
N THR A 238 -7.97 1.98 -17.32
CA THR A 238 -8.27 1.55 -15.96
C THR A 238 -8.63 2.75 -15.09
N GLY A 239 -7.98 2.94 -13.94
CA GLY A 239 -8.21 4.06 -13.04
C GLY A 239 -7.09 5.09 -13.08
N TYR A 240 -7.29 6.22 -12.41
CA TYR A 240 -6.27 7.27 -12.25
C TYR A 240 -5.06 6.76 -11.47
N ALA A 241 -3.87 7.15 -11.90
CA ALA A 241 -2.60 6.81 -11.27
C ALA A 241 -2.50 5.32 -10.92
N VAL A 242 -2.64 4.48 -11.96
CA VAL A 242 -2.58 3.00 -11.86
C VAL A 242 -1.37 2.59 -11.05
N HIS A 243 -1.60 1.76 -10.05
CA HIS A 243 -0.56 1.49 -9.06
C HIS A 243 -0.06 0.04 -9.06
N ILE A 244 -0.97 -0.91 -9.07
CA ILE A 244 -0.60 -2.32 -8.94
C ILE A 244 -1.56 -3.21 -9.73
N SER A 245 -1.04 -4.34 -10.19
CA SER A 245 -1.83 -5.44 -10.71
C SER A 245 -1.53 -6.74 -9.96
N ARG A 246 -2.55 -7.60 -9.84
CA ARG A 246 -2.46 -8.92 -9.20
C ARG A 246 -3.13 -9.96 -10.07
N MET A 247 -2.45 -11.09 -10.22
CA MET A 247 -3.01 -12.22 -10.96
C MET A 247 -3.92 -13.04 -10.06
N SER A 248 -5.06 -13.49 -10.58
CA SER A 248 -5.96 -14.43 -9.93
C SER A 248 -5.28 -15.79 -9.68
N ALA A 249 -5.81 -16.57 -8.74
CA ALA A 249 -5.25 -17.88 -8.40
C ALA A 249 -5.28 -18.86 -9.59
N SER A 250 -6.32 -18.80 -10.43
CA SER A 250 -6.42 -19.63 -11.66
C SER A 250 -5.45 -19.21 -12.77
N GLY A 251 -4.87 -18.00 -12.71
CA GLY A 251 -4.03 -17.46 -13.77
C GLY A 251 -4.82 -16.94 -14.98
N ARG A 252 -6.12 -16.67 -14.82
CA ARG A 252 -6.97 -16.16 -15.89
C ARG A 252 -7.22 -14.66 -15.80
N TYR A 253 -7.56 -14.16 -14.60
CA TYR A 253 -7.94 -12.76 -14.42
C TYR A 253 -6.81 -11.95 -13.84
N LEU A 254 -6.63 -10.74 -14.37
CA LEU A 254 -5.71 -9.75 -13.84
C LEU A 254 -6.53 -8.64 -13.18
N PHE A 255 -6.37 -8.47 -11.87
CA PHE A 255 -6.96 -7.37 -11.12
C PHE A 255 -6.01 -6.19 -11.12
N VAL A 256 -6.51 -5.01 -11.45
CA VAL A 256 -5.75 -3.76 -11.52
C VAL A 256 -6.43 -2.72 -10.64
N ILE A 257 -5.67 -1.94 -9.88
CA ILE A 257 -6.20 -0.85 -9.07
C ILE A 257 -5.43 0.44 -9.31
N GLY A 258 -6.17 1.55 -9.44
CA GLY A 258 -5.65 2.91 -9.47
C GLY A 258 -5.77 3.60 -8.11
N ARG A 259 -5.10 4.74 -7.97
CA ARG A 259 -5.22 5.56 -6.76
C ARG A 259 -6.62 6.16 -6.57
N ASP A 260 -7.41 6.25 -7.62
CA ASP A 260 -8.83 6.61 -7.57
C ASP A 260 -9.74 5.51 -7.03
N ALA A 261 -9.17 4.45 -6.48
CA ALA A 261 -9.87 3.27 -5.97
C ALA A 261 -10.69 2.50 -7.01
N LYS A 262 -10.46 2.74 -8.31
CA LYS A 262 -11.07 1.95 -9.37
C LYS A 262 -10.35 0.62 -9.50
N VAL A 263 -11.10 -0.48 -9.41
CA VAL A 263 -10.65 -1.84 -9.68
C VAL A 263 -11.19 -2.27 -11.04
N ASN A 264 -10.29 -2.77 -11.89
CA ASN A 264 -10.63 -3.42 -13.16
C ASN A 264 -10.25 -4.90 -13.07
N MET A 265 -11.10 -5.77 -13.54
CA MET A 265 -10.84 -7.19 -13.76
C MET A 265 -10.69 -7.44 -15.26
N ILE A 266 -9.52 -7.88 -15.69
CA ILE A 266 -9.16 -8.12 -17.09
C ILE A 266 -9.12 -9.62 -17.33
N ASP A 267 -9.80 -10.13 -18.37
CA ASP A 267 -9.76 -11.54 -18.75
C ASP A 267 -8.68 -11.79 -19.81
N LEU A 268 -7.61 -12.49 -19.41
CA LEU A 268 -6.48 -12.82 -20.29
C LEU A 268 -6.81 -13.96 -21.30
N TRP A 269 -7.97 -14.61 -21.19
CA TRP A 269 -8.38 -15.67 -22.11
C TRP A 269 -9.10 -15.13 -23.34
N MET A 270 -9.53 -13.88 -23.36
CA MET A 270 -10.15 -13.26 -24.51
C MET A 270 -9.17 -13.24 -25.70
N GLU A 271 -9.67 -13.21 -26.93
CA GLU A 271 -8.88 -13.04 -28.13
C GLU A 271 -7.95 -11.82 -28.01
N LYS A 272 -8.51 -10.70 -27.58
CA LYS A 272 -7.79 -9.51 -27.13
C LYS A 272 -8.16 -9.26 -25.67
N PRO A 273 -7.23 -9.45 -24.73
CA PRO A 273 -7.49 -9.20 -23.30
C PRO A 273 -8.04 -7.79 -23.06
N ASP A 274 -9.12 -7.71 -22.27
CA ASP A 274 -9.76 -6.44 -21.89
C ASP A 274 -10.53 -6.58 -20.57
N THR A 275 -11.03 -5.44 -20.04
CA THR A 275 -11.83 -5.37 -18.81
C THR A 275 -13.17 -6.07 -18.97
N VAL A 276 -13.48 -6.99 -18.07
CA VAL A 276 -14.76 -7.72 -18.00
C VAL A 276 -15.66 -7.29 -16.84
N ALA A 277 -15.10 -6.66 -15.81
CA ALA A 277 -15.84 -6.02 -14.72
C ALA A 277 -15.02 -4.88 -14.12
N GLU A 278 -15.71 -3.88 -13.57
CA GLU A 278 -15.07 -2.74 -12.91
C GLU A 278 -15.94 -2.18 -11.77
N ILE A 279 -15.28 -1.58 -10.78
CA ILE A 279 -15.92 -0.93 -9.64
C ILE A 279 -14.97 0.11 -9.03
N ARG A 280 -15.53 1.15 -8.41
CA ARG A 280 -14.78 2.04 -7.52
C ARG A 280 -15.09 1.67 -6.06
N THR A 281 -14.07 1.39 -5.26
CA THR A 281 -14.21 0.92 -3.88
C THR A 281 -13.99 1.99 -2.81
N GLY A 282 -13.67 3.22 -3.23
CA GLY A 282 -13.40 4.36 -2.38
C GLY A 282 -13.03 5.58 -3.21
N LEU A 283 -12.39 6.56 -2.59
CA LEU A 283 -11.88 7.78 -3.25
C LEU A 283 -10.36 7.75 -3.44
N GLU A 284 -9.64 6.99 -2.61
CA GLU A 284 -8.23 6.70 -2.77
C GLU A 284 -7.94 5.26 -2.34
N ALA A 285 -7.13 4.52 -3.11
CA ALA A 285 -6.76 3.15 -2.79
C ALA A 285 -5.35 2.79 -3.26
N ARG A 286 -4.87 1.61 -2.83
CA ARG A 286 -3.54 1.15 -3.22
C ARG A 286 -3.42 -0.34 -3.45
N SER A 287 -4.26 -1.19 -2.87
CA SER A 287 -4.09 -2.64 -2.88
C SER A 287 -5.31 -3.37 -3.42
N VAL A 288 -5.05 -4.39 -4.21
CA VAL A 288 -6.03 -5.38 -4.67
C VAL A 288 -5.40 -6.77 -4.58
N GLU A 289 -6.19 -7.79 -4.26
CA GLU A 289 -5.74 -9.18 -4.22
C GLU A 289 -6.93 -10.11 -4.48
N SER A 290 -6.68 -11.37 -4.87
CA SER A 290 -7.68 -12.43 -5.01
C SER A 290 -7.51 -13.52 -3.95
N SER A 291 -8.59 -14.28 -3.70
CA SER A 291 -8.53 -15.45 -2.82
C SER A 291 -7.70 -16.57 -3.46
N LYS A 292 -6.70 -17.09 -2.70
CA LYS A 292 -5.71 -18.06 -3.18
C LYS A 292 -5.79 -19.42 -2.46
N PHE A 293 -6.54 -19.51 -1.36
CA PHE A 293 -6.63 -20.75 -0.60
C PHE A 293 -7.41 -21.82 -1.37
N LYS A 294 -6.91 -23.06 -1.30
CA LYS A 294 -7.51 -24.22 -1.99
C LYS A 294 -9.00 -24.39 -1.67
N GLY A 295 -9.85 -24.45 -2.69
CA GLY A 295 -11.30 -24.52 -2.62
C GLY A 295 -12.00 -23.15 -2.56
N PHE A 296 -11.22 -22.06 -2.57
CA PHE A 296 -11.70 -20.69 -2.64
C PHE A 296 -10.98 -19.88 -3.74
N GLU A 297 -10.23 -20.55 -4.61
CA GLU A 297 -9.52 -19.92 -5.70
C GLU A 297 -10.46 -19.05 -6.52
N ASP A 298 -10.10 -17.78 -6.70
CA ASP A 298 -10.85 -16.76 -7.45
C ASP A 298 -12.29 -16.49 -6.97
N LYS A 299 -12.72 -17.08 -5.85
CA LYS A 299 -14.08 -16.88 -5.33
C LYS A 299 -14.32 -15.43 -4.89
N TYR A 300 -13.30 -14.78 -4.37
CA TYR A 300 -13.36 -13.42 -3.88
C TYR A 300 -12.18 -12.59 -4.39
N ALA A 301 -12.44 -11.30 -4.56
CA ALA A 301 -11.42 -10.26 -4.66
C ALA A 301 -11.53 -9.31 -3.46
N ILE A 302 -10.44 -8.64 -3.11
CA ILE A 302 -10.42 -7.64 -2.03
C ILE A 302 -9.66 -6.40 -2.50
N ALA A 303 -10.20 -5.22 -2.20
CA ALA A 303 -9.52 -3.95 -2.40
C ALA A 303 -9.31 -3.24 -1.06
N GLY A 304 -8.13 -2.67 -0.85
CA GLY A 304 -7.78 -1.87 0.31
C GLY A 304 -7.71 -0.39 -0.04
N THR A 305 -8.45 0.43 0.70
CA THR A 305 -8.56 1.86 0.43
C THR A 305 -7.77 2.71 1.44
N TYR A 306 -7.34 3.86 0.97
CA TYR A 306 -6.74 4.91 1.78
C TYR A 306 -7.81 5.87 2.30
N TRP A 307 -8.78 6.20 1.43
CA TRP A 307 -9.95 6.97 1.85
C TRP A 307 -11.25 6.45 1.20
N PRO A 308 -12.30 6.21 1.96
CA PRO A 308 -12.26 6.05 3.41
C PRO A 308 -11.31 4.91 3.80
N PRO A 309 -10.73 4.93 5.03
CA PRO A 309 -9.85 3.85 5.50
C PRO A 309 -10.69 2.60 5.76
N GLN A 310 -10.73 1.70 4.78
CA GLN A 310 -11.54 0.48 4.78
C GLN A 310 -10.97 -0.55 3.81
N PHE A 311 -11.48 -1.77 3.86
CA PHE A 311 -11.33 -2.73 2.78
C PHE A 311 -12.70 -3.25 2.32
N VAL A 312 -12.75 -3.67 1.07
CA VAL A 312 -13.96 -4.17 0.41
C VAL A 312 -13.70 -5.55 -0.13
N ILE A 313 -14.46 -6.55 0.34
CA ILE A 313 -14.47 -7.89 -0.25
C ILE A 313 -15.55 -7.91 -1.33
N MET A 314 -15.17 -8.38 -2.50
CA MET A 314 -15.98 -8.42 -3.70
C MET A 314 -16.11 -9.86 -4.20
N ASP A 315 -17.15 -10.13 -4.93
CA ASP A 315 -17.29 -11.36 -5.71
C ASP A 315 -16.16 -11.46 -6.77
N GLY A 316 -15.55 -12.61 -6.90
CA GLY A 316 -14.38 -12.81 -7.74
C GLY A 316 -14.68 -12.87 -9.24
N ASP A 317 -15.93 -13.08 -9.63
CA ASP A 317 -16.34 -13.13 -11.03
C ASP A 317 -16.95 -11.82 -11.53
N THR A 318 -17.60 -11.07 -10.64
CA THR A 318 -18.39 -9.90 -11.02
C THR A 318 -17.90 -8.59 -10.43
N LEU A 319 -17.02 -8.63 -9.42
CA LEU A 319 -16.64 -7.50 -8.57
C LEU A 319 -17.81 -6.89 -7.78
N GLU A 320 -18.94 -7.61 -7.61
CA GLU A 320 -20.02 -7.14 -6.74
C GLU A 320 -19.47 -6.90 -5.32
N PRO A 321 -19.71 -5.71 -4.71
CA PRO A 321 -19.26 -5.45 -3.35
C PRO A 321 -20.09 -6.22 -2.33
N LEU A 322 -19.46 -7.18 -1.65
CA LEU A 322 -20.12 -8.11 -0.73
C LEU A 322 -19.99 -7.69 0.73
N LYS A 323 -18.82 -7.13 1.11
CA LYS A 323 -18.52 -6.76 2.49
C LYS A 323 -17.60 -5.57 2.55
N ILE A 324 -17.96 -4.57 3.38
CA ILE A 324 -17.15 -3.39 3.65
C ILE A 324 -16.77 -3.43 5.13
N VAL A 325 -15.50 -3.18 5.45
CA VAL A 325 -14.98 -3.16 6.82
C VAL A 325 -14.10 -1.93 7.00
N SER A 326 -14.46 -1.06 7.94
CA SER A 326 -13.64 0.09 8.34
C SER A 326 -12.41 -0.37 9.11
N THR A 327 -11.28 0.31 8.88
CA THR A 327 -10.01 0.07 9.56
C THR A 327 -9.68 1.13 10.61
N ARG A 328 -10.59 2.10 10.85
CA ARG A 328 -10.42 3.13 11.90
C ARG A 328 -10.23 2.49 13.26
N GLY A 329 -9.34 3.04 14.07
CA GLY A 329 -9.06 2.48 15.37
C GLY A 329 -7.81 3.07 16.03
N ASN A 330 -7.36 2.41 17.10
CA ASN A 330 -6.27 2.92 17.93
C ASN A 330 -4.92 2.36 17.48
N VAL A 331 -3.90 3.21 17.55
CA VAL A 331 -2.50 2.88 17.24
C VAL A 331 -1.96 1.91 18.31
N VAL A 332 -1.24 0.88 17.88
CA VAL A 332 -0.53 -0.03 18.79
C VAL A 332 0.49 0.76 19.63
N GLY A 333 0.54 0.46 20.93
CA GLY A 333 1.45 1.11 21.87
C GLY A 333 0.91 2.41 22.47
N THR A 334 0.55 3.41 21.68
CA THR A 334 0.04 4.70 22.21
C THR A 334 -1.44 4.65 22.59
N GLN A 335 -2.22 3.77 21.97
CA GLN A 335 -3.69 3.68 22.09
C GLN A 335 -4.43 4.96 21.64
N GLU A 336 -3.77 5.86 20.95
CA GLU A 336 -4.39 7.03 20.35
C GLU A 336 -5.24 6.65 19.14
N TYR A 337 -6.42 7.24 19.04
CA TYR A 337 -7.30 7.03 17.89
C TYR A 337 -6.71 7.66 16.62
N HIS A 338 -6.62 6.88 15.56
CA HIS A 338 -6.24 7.37 14.23
C HIS A 338 -7.45 7.37 13.27
N PRO A 339 -7.82 8.52 12.69
CA PRO A 339 -8.98 8.63 11.81
C PRO A 339 -8.74 8.12 10.38
N GLU A 340 -7.46 7.96 9.97
CA GLU A 340 -7.04 7.57 8.62
C GLU A 340 -6.04 6.41 8.66
N PRO A 341 -6.39 5.23 9.22
CA PRO A 341 -5.50 4.07 9.17
C PRO A 341 -5.69 3.33 7.85
N ARG A 342 -4.81 3.62 6.89
CA ARG A 342 -4.91 3.21 5.49
C ARG A 342 -4.54 1.74 5.28
N VAL A 343 -5.22 1.07 4.35
CA VAL A 343 -4.86 -0.29 3.94
C VAL A 343 -3.76 -0.23 2.89
N ALA A 344 -2.52 -0.52 3.29
CA ALA A 344 -1.35 -0.32 2.42
C ALA A 344 -1.04 -1.53 1.54
N SER A 345 -1.12 -2.75 2.07
CA SER A 345 -0.94 -3.96 1.28
C SER A 345 -1.84 -5.10 1.75
N ILE A 346 -2.16 -5.98 0.81
CA ILE A 346 -2.95 -7.19 1.05
C ILE A 346 -2.22 -8.35 0.39
N VAL A 347 -2.22 -9.51 1.05
CA VAL A 347 -1.82 -10.79 0.45
C VAL A 347 -2.86 -11.87 0.75
N GLY A 348 -3.04 -12.82 -0.15
CA GLY A 348 -3.83 -14.03 0.08
C GLY A 348 -3.00 -15.07 0.82
N SER A 349 -3.55 -15.65 1.89
CA SER A 349 -2.92 -16.76 2.60
C SER A 349 -3.01 -18.05 1.77
N HIS A 350 -1.90 -18.80 1.72
CA HIS A 350 -1.86 -20.15 1.14
C HIS A 350 -2.20 -21.25 2.16
N PHE A 351 -2.36 -20.90 3.45
CA PHE A 351 -2.54 -21.85 4.55
C PHE A 351 -3.96 -21.88 5.10
N LYS A 352 -4.71 -20.79 4.93
CA LYS A 352 -6.08 -20.60 5.43
C LYS A 352 -6.89 -19.76 4.44
N PRO A 353 -8.23 -19.84 4.48
CA PRO A 353 -9.08 -18.97 3.67
C PRO A 353 -9.07 -17.53 4.23
N GLU A 354 -7.91 -16.89 4.25
CA GLU A 354 -7.68 -15.58 4.85
C GLU A 354 -7.05 -14.60 3.87
N PHE A 355 -7.56 -13.37 3.86
CA PHE A 355 -6.81 -12.22 3.41
C PHE A 355 -6.01 -11.63 4.57
N VAL A 356 -4.77 -11.27 4.32
CA VAL A 356 -3.88 -10.63 5.28
C VAL A 356 -3.78 -9.16 4.92
N VAL A 357 -4.36 -8.30 5.76
CA VAL A 357 -4.57 -6.88 5.48
C VAL A 357 -3.72 -6.03 6.42
N ASN A 358 -2.78 -5.27 5.86
CA ASN A 358 -1.97 -4.34 6.63
C ASN A 358 -2.67 -3.00 6.81
N VAL A 359 -2.88 -2.62 8.07
CA VAL A 359 -3.43 -1.32 8.47
C VAL A 359 -2.28 -0.43 8.91
N LYS A 360 -1.93 0.52 8.06
CA LYS A 360 -0.66 1.22 8.06
C LYS A 360 -0.39 1.99 9.35
N GLU A 361 -1.19 3.00 9.63
CA GLU A 361 -0.92 3.97 10.70
C GLU A 361 -1.10 3.35 12.08
N THR A 362 -2.04 2.43 12.23
CA THR A 362 -2.30 1.77 13.53
C THR A 362 -1.30 0.67 13.85
N GLY A 363 -0.54 0.18 12.88
CA GLY A 363 0.43 -0.90 13.08
C GLY A 363 -0.19 -2.28 13.29
N LYS A 364 -1.40 -2.48 12.78
CA LYS A 364 -2.18 -3.71 12.91
C LYS A 364 -2.20 -4.47 11.61
N THR A 365 -2.10 -5.77 11.68
CA THR A 365 -2.38 -6.68 10.56
C THR A 365 -3.61 -7.51 10.90
N LEU A 366 -4.57 -7.54 9.98
CA LEU A 366 -5.83 -8.27 10.14
C LEU A 366 -5.76 -9.55 9.30
N MET A 367 -5.93 -10.71 9.94
CA MET A 367 -6.19 -11.98 9.28
C MET A 367 -7.71 -12.10 9.10
N VAL A 368 -8.19 -11.89 7.88
CA VAL A 368 -9.60 -11.79 7.55
C VAL A 368 -10.06 -13.11 6.96
N ASP A 369 -10.72 -13.95 7.76
CA ASP A 369 -11.26 -15.24 7.35
C ASP A 369 -12.52 -15.05 6.49
N TYR A 370 -12.40 -15.31 5.20
CA TYR A 370 -13.48 -15.18 4.22
C TYR A 370 -14.28 -16.48 4.00
N SER A 371 -14.10 -17.50 4.82
CA SER A 371 -14.86 -18.74 4.70
C SER A 371 -16.37 -18.54 4.88
N ASN A 372 -16.76 -17.53 5.69
CA ASN A 372 -18.16 -17.13 5.89
C ASN A 372 -18.26 -15.59 6.03
N LEU A 373 -18.65 -14.91 4.96
CA LEU A 373 -18.79 -13.45 4.96
C LEU A 373 -19.94 -12.92 5.83
N ASN A 374 -20.96 -13.75 6.13
CA ASN A 374 -22.06 -13.36 7.01
C ASN A 374 -21.64 -13.33 8.49
N ALA A 375 -20.64 -14.13 8.85
CA ALA A 375 -20.04 -14.18 10.19
C ALA A 375 -18.52 -14.00 10.07
N LEU A 376 -18.10 -12.87 9.45
CA LEU A 376 -16.70 -12.58 9.18
C LEU A 376 -15.87 -12.60 10.47
N LYS A 377 -14.85 -13.46 10.49
CA LYS A 377 -13.90 -13.53 11.59
C LYS A 377 -12.64 -12.76 11.21
N MET A 378 -12.15 -11.97 12.14
CA MET A 378 -10.90 -11.22 11.98
C MET A 378 -10.02 -11.43 13.20
N THR A 379 -8.77 -11.85 12.97
CA THR A 379 -7.74 -11.86 14.01
C THR A 379 -6.89 -10.62 13.84
N GLU A 380 -6.96 -9.70 14.80
CA GLU A 380 -6.14 -8.50 14.84
C GLU A 380 -4.80 -8.82 15.51
N ILE A 381 -3.70 -8.51 14.86
CA ILE A 381 -2.35 -8.71 15.35
C ILE A 381 -1.62 -7.36 15.35
N GLY A 382 -1.31 -6.85 16.53
CA GLY A 382 -0.52 -5.63 16.70
C GLY A 382 0.98 -5.89 16.48
N SER A 383 1.68 -4.93 15.86
CA SER A 383 3.14 -4.98 15.69
C SER A 383 3.76 -3.60 15.82
N ALA A 384 4.21 -2.98 14.74
CA ALA A 384 4.79 -1.65 14.72
C ALA A 384 3.99 -0.73 13.80
N PRO A 385 3.78 0.55 14.14
CA PRO A 385 3.07 1.51 13.29
C PRO A 385 3.73 1.71 11.94
N PHE A 386 2.94 2.16 10.97
CA PHE A 386 3.30 2.45 9.58
C PHE A 386 3.66 1.21 8.75
N LEU A 387 2.90 0.13 8.93
CA LEU A 387 2.96 -1.03 8.05
C LEU A 387 2.65 -0.62 6.61
N HIS A 388 3.56 -0.90 5.69
CA HIS A 388 3.43 -0.49 4.29
C HIS A 388 3.33 -1.70 3.38
N ASP A 389 4.35 -1.95 2.61
CA ASP A 389 4.45 -3.08 1.72
C ASP A 389 5.26 -4.23 2.35
N GLY A 390 5.14 -5.37 1.74
CA GLY A 390 5.82 -6.58 2.18
C GLY A 390 5.57 -7.74 1.23
N GLY A 391 6.28 -8.82 1.44
CA GLY A 391 6.16 -10.04 0.66
C GLY A 391 6.30 -11.28 1.51
N LEU A 392 5.94 -12.40 0.91
CA LEU A 392 6.06 -13.71 1.54
C LEU A 392 7.51 -14.19 1.49
N ASP A 393 7.94 -14.90 2.51
CA ASP A 393 9.17 -15.67 2.44
C ASP A 393 9.06 -16.81 1.40
N ALA A 394 10.18 -17.46 1.08
CA ALA A 394 10.21 -18.53 0.09
C ALA A 394 9.26 -19.71 0.39
N THR A 395 8.87 -19.91 1.65
CA THR A 395 7.90 -20.94 2.06
C THR A 395 6.45 -20.48 1.96
N LYS A 396 6.19 -19.18 1.71
CA LYS A 396 4.90 -18.50 1.74
C LYS A 396 4.21 -18.52 3.11
N ARG A 397 4.91 -18.97 4.15
CA ARG A 397 4.39 -19.05 5.51
C ARG A 397 4.53 -17.72 6.25
N TYR A 398 5.63 -17.03 6.04
CA TYR A 398 5.95 -15.82 6.77
C TYR A 398 5.75 -14.60 5.88
N PHE A 399 4.89 -13.69 6.32
CA PHE A 399 4.69 -12.41 5.66
C PHE A 399 5.58 -11.36 6.32
N MET A 400 6.54 -10.86 5.54
CA MET A 400 7.56 -9.90 5.95
C MET A 400 7.11 -8.50 5.55
N VAL A 401 6.81 -7.64 6.52
CA VAL A 401 6.17 -6.33 6.28
C VAL A 401 7.03 -5.20 6.81
N ALA A 402 7.29 -4.21 5.97
CA ALA A 402 7.99 -3.00 6.36
C ALA A 402 7.07 -2.08 7.19
N ALA A 403 7.44 -1.84 8.44
CA ALA A 403 6.94 -0.75 9.25
C ALA A 403 7.86 0.46 9.02
N ASN A 404 7.61 1.17 7.88
CA ASN A 404 8.57 2.14 7.31
C ASN A 404 9.08 3.16 8.33
N ASN A 405 8.16 3.92 8.94
CA ASN A 405 8.51 5.04 9.82
C ASN A 405 8.96 4.56 11.22
N SER A 406 8.82 3.27 11.49
CA SER A 406 9.34 2.60 12.70
C SER A 406 10.72 1.97 12.49
N ASN A 407 11.26 1.95 11.26
CA ASN A 407 12.52 1.30 10.89
C ASN A 407 12.55 -0.18 11.28
N LYS A 408 11.45 -0.90 11.04
CA LYS A 408 11.28 -2.29 11.45
C LYS A 408 10.68 -3.13 10.33
N ILE A 409 10.95 -4.43 10.39
CA ILE A 409 10.21 -5.45 9.64
C ILE A 409 9.40 -6.28 10.63
N SER A 410 8.08 -6.29 10.45
CA SER A 410 7.17 -7.18 11.19
C SER A 410 7.02 -8.49 10.44
N VAL A 411 7.14 -9.61 11.13
CA VAL A 411 7.06 -10.97 10.58
C VAL A 411 5.81 -11.65 11.11
N PHE A 412 4.87 -11.97 10.22
CA PHE A 412 3.63 -12.65 10.57
C PHE A 412 3.62 -14.09 10.07
N ASP A 413 3.31 -15.03 10.95
CA ASP A 413 3.12 -16.46 10.63
C ASP A 413 1.69 -16.68 10.15
N LEU A 414 1.49 -16.86 8.84
CA LEU A 414 0.17 -17.03 8.23
C LEU A 414 -0.46 -18.40 8.53
N LYS A 415 0.34 -19.39 8.89
CA LYS A 415 -0.17 -20.70 9.28
C LYS A 415 -0.79 -20.69 10.68
N ASP A 416 -0.13 -20.00 11.60
CA ASP A 416 -0.52 -19.96 13.01
C ASP A 416 -1.27 -18.67 13.37
N SER A 417 -1.46 -17.73 12.41
CA SER A 417 -2.11 -16.42 12.56
C SER A 417 -1.60 -15.65 13.78
N LYS A 418 -0.26 -15.45 13.84
CA LYS A 418 0.40 -14.75 14.95
C LYS A 418 1.60 -13.92 14.50
N LEU A 419 1.99 -12.97 15.32
CA LEU A 419 3.27 -12.28 15.18
C LEU A 419 4.41 -13.25 15.50
N ALA A 420 5.34 -13.44 14.56
CA ALA A 420 6.51 -14.27 14.75
C ALA A 420 7.69 -13.46 15.31
N ALA A 421 7.90 -12.23 14.80
CA ALA A 421 8.96 -11.34 15.25
C ALA A 421 8.74 -9.89 14.79
N ILE A 422 9.46 -8.97 15.42
CA ILE A 422 9.71 -7.61 14.94
C ILE A 422 11.22 -7.45 14.87
N VAL A 423 11.75 -7.06 13.71
CA VAL A 423 13.18 -6.96 13.43
C VAL A 423 13.56 -5.51 13.19
N ASP A 424 14.55 -4.98 13.92
CA ASP A 424 15.11 -3.67 13.66
C ASP A 424 15.99 -3.71 12.39
N VAL A 425 15.85 -2.71 11.52
CA VAL A 425 16.57 -2.61 10.24
C VAL A 425 17.04 -1.16 9.98
N GLY A 426 17.53 -0.86 8.79
CA GLY A 426 17.90 0.49 8.38
C GLY A 426 16.71 1.45 8.29
N LYS A 427 16.99 2.71 7.88
CA LYS A 427 15.98 3.77 7.87
C LYS A 427 14.96 3.60 6.76
N ILE A 428 13.68 3.64 7.11
CA ILE A 428 12.53 3.63 6.21
C ILE A 428 12.61 2.45 5.24
N PRO A 429 12.51 1.19 5.73
CA PRO A 429 12.53 0.02 4.85
C PRO A 429 11.41 0.08 3.82
N HIS A 430 11.71 -0.30 2.57
CA HIS A 430 10.75 -0.34 1.47
C HIS A 430 11.10 -1.49 0.52
N PRO A 431 10.55 -2.68 0.77
CA PRO A 431 10.91 -3.88 0.02
C PRO A 431 10.25 -3.98 -1.38
N GLY A 432 9.16 -3.24 -1.65
CA GLY A 432 8.21 -3.65 -2.67
C GLY A 432 7.53 -4.95 -2.25
N ARG A 433 8.10 -6.09 -2.67
CA ARG A 433 7.75 -7.43 -2.15
C ARG A 433 8.93 -8.13 -1.48
N GLY A 434 10.11 -7.49 -1.48
CA GLY A 434 11.36 -8.08 -1.03
C GLY A 434 11.92 -9.10 -2.02
N ALA A 435 13.00 -9.75 -1.62
CA ALA A 435 13.66 -10.75 -2.42
C ALA A 435 14.08 -11.96 -1.58
N ASN A 436 13.79 -13.16 -2.07
CA ASN A 436 14.09 -14.42 -1.40
C ASN A 436 15.29 -15.11 -2.04
N PHE A 437 16.30 -15.50 -1.27
CA PHE A 437 17.39 -16.34 -1.75
C PHE A 437 18.07 -17.13 -0.65
N ASN A 438 18.92 -18.09 -1.01
CA ASN A 438 19.72 -18.85 -0.07
C ASN A 438 21.11 -18.20 0.07
N HIS A 439 21.35 -17.57 1.22
CA HIS A 439 22.65 -17.02 1.56
C HIS A 439 23.63 -18.13 1.92
N PRO A 440 24.89 -18.14 1.41
CA PRO A 440 25.84 -19.25 1.65
C PRO A 440 26.09 -19.56 3.13
N LYS A 441 26.09 -18.54 4.00
CA LYS A 441 26.36 -18.69 5.45
C LYS A 441 25.09 -18.82 6.28
N TYR A 442 24.02 -18.07 5.93
CA TYR A 442 22.85 -17.91 6.82
C TYR A 442 21.64 -18.75 6.42
N GLY A 443 21.71 -19.45 5.27
CA GLY A 443 20.59 -20.20 4.72
C GLY A 443 19.55 -19.29 4.09
N PRO A 444 18.24 -19.65 4.09
CA PRO A 444 17.20 -18.84 3.49
C PRO A 444 17.09 -17.46 4.15
N VAL A 445 17.12 -16.41 3.31
CA VAL A 445 16.94 -15.01 3.72
C VAL A 445 15.91 -14.33 2.85
N TRP A 446 15.31 -13.28 3.41
CA TRP A 446 14.49 -12.30 2.72
C TRP A 446 15.16 -10.93 2.83
N ALA A 447 15.23 -10.19 1.71
CA ALA A 447 15.94 -8.93 1.63
C ALA A 447 14.99 -7.75 1.43
N THR A 448 15.36 -6.59 1.99
CA THR A 448 14.67 -5.30 1.79
C THR A 448 15.67 -4.18 1.52
N GLY A 449 15.35 -3.30 0.56
CA GLY A 449 15.98 -2.00 0.43
C GLY A 449 15.37 -0.96 1.37
N HIS A 450 15.89 0.27 1.35
CA HIS A 450 15.47 1.36 2.22
C HIS A 450 15.29 2.67 1.44
N LEU A 451 14.29 3.46 1.84
CA LEU A 451 14.12 4.83 1.35
C LEU A 451 15.09 5.80 2.06
N GLY A 452 15.33 5.57 3.34
CA GLY A 452 16.00 6.51 4.22
C GLY A 452 17.51 6.44 4.24
N ASP A 453 18.10 5.35 3.77
CA ASP A 453 19.55 5.15 3.67
C ASP A 453 19.92 4.15 2.59
N GLU A 454 21.23 3.88 2.40
CA GLU A 454 21.74 2.94 1.41
C GLU A 454 21.75 1.48 1.87
N THR A 455 21.17 1.16 3.00
CA THR A 455 21.19 -0.22 3.54
C THR A 455 20.32 -1.16 2.72
N ILE A 456 20.80 -2.37 2.49
CA ILE A 456 19.98 -3.53 2.13
C ILE A 456 20.09 -4.51 3.29
N SER A 457 18.96 -4.75 3.98
CA SER A 457 18.90 -5.65 5.13
C SER A 457 18.55 -7.07 4.68
N LEU A 458 19.32 -8.06 5.16
CA LEU A 458 19.05 -9.48 4.95
C LEU A 458 18.52 -10.08 6.26
N ILE A 459 17.35 -10.70 6.21
CA ILE A 459 16.65 -11.27 7.37
C ILE A 459 16.52 -12.77 7.17
N GLY A 460 17.02 -13.57 8.14
CA GLY A 460 16.89 -15.03 8.11
C GLY A 460 15.43 -15.47 8.23
N THR A 461 15.00 -16.49 7.46
CA THR A 461 13.59 -16.90 7.38
C THR A 461 13.34 -18.37 7.77
N ASP A 462 14.37 -19.15 8.14
CA ASP A 462 14.21 -20.56 8.46
C ASP A 462 14.33 -20.87 9.97
N PRO A 463 13.20 -20.96 10.70
CA PRO A 463 13.21 -21.28 12.14
C PRO A 463 13.43 -22.76 12.44
N LYS A 464 13.55 -23.64 11.44
CA LYS A 464 13.73 -25.08 11.62
C LYS A 464 15.19 -25.48 11.57
N LYS A 465 15.87 -25.19 10.45
CA LYS A 465 17.25 -25.63 10.20
C LYS A 465 18.28 -24.56 10.57
N HIS A 466 17.87 -23.27 10.54
CA HIS A 466 18.74 -22.12 10.79
C HIS A 466 18.23 -21.26 11.95
N LYS A 467 17.80 -21.91 13.07
CA LYS A 467 17.13 -21.26 14.23
C LYS A 467 17.89 -20.03 14.76
N GLN A 468 19.22 -20.09 14.81
CA GLN A 468 20.04 -18.98 15.34
C GLN A 468 19.96 -17.71 14.50
N TYR A 469 19.57 -17.82 13.23
CA TYR A 469 19.45 -16.72 12.26
C TYR A 469 18.00 -16.30 12.00
N ALA A 470 17.03 -17.14 12.37
CA ALA A 470 15.62 -16.92 12.05
C ALA A 470 15.10 -15.62 12.66
N PHE A 471 14.45 -14.83 11.80
CA PHE A 471 13.80 -13.56 12.15
C PHE A 471 14.73 -12.55 12.82
N LYS A 472 15.98 -12.52 12.35
CA LYS A 472 17.00 -11.55 12.72
C LYS A 472 17.61 -10.96 11.47
N GLU A 473 18.02 -9.69 11.54
CA GLU A 473 18.90 -9.12 10.53
C GLU A 473 20.27 -9.81 10.64
N VAL A 474 20.61 -10.62 9.66
CA VAL A 474 21.82 -11.45 9.64
C VAL A 474 22.98 -10.81 8.90
N ALA A 475 22.69 -9.89 7.99
CA ALA A 475 23.67 -9.10 7.26
C ALA A 475 23.07 -7.80 6.74
N LYS A 476 23.97 -6.83 6.51
CA LYS A 476 23.70 -5.57 5.81
C LYS A 476 24.59 -5.50 4.59
N LEU A 477 23.99 -5.21 3.43
CA LEU A 477 24.75 -4.86 2.24
C LEU A 477 24.68 -3.36 2.04
N LYS A 478 25.70 -2.79 1.42
CA LYS A 478 25.69 -1.38 1.02
C LYS A 478 25.02 -1.28 -0.34
N GLY A 479 23.82 -0.69 -0.39
CA GLY A 479 23.09 -0.41 -1.62
C GLY A 479 23.59 0.84 -2.36
N PRO A 480 22.88 1.24 -3.44
CA PRO A 480 23.31 2.35 -4.29
C PRO A 480 23.15 3.72 -3.60
N GLY A 481 22.20 3.82 -2.67
CA GLY A 481 21.82 5.05 -1.97
C GLY A 481 20.41 4.92 -1.40
N GLY A 482 19.94 5.92 -0.66
CA GLY A 482 18.54 6.00 -0.24
C GLY A 482 17.61 6.20 -1.44
N GLY A 483 16.29 5.96 -1.24
CA GLY A 483 15.28 6.09 -2.30
C GLY A 483 14.97 4.80 -3.04
N ALA A 484 15.41 3.64 -2.52
CA ALA A 484 15.08 2.32 -3.07
C ALA A 484 13.58 2.01 -2.95
N LEU A 485 12.96 1.53 -4.03
CA LEU A 485 11.56 1.09 -4.07
C LEU A 485 11.42 -0.42 -4.21
N PHE A 486 12.28 -1.05 -4.99
CA PHE A 486 12.18 -2.46 -5.29
C PHE A 486 13.52 -3.17 -5.20
N ILE A 487 13.47 -4.35 -4.61
CA ILE A 487 14.56 -5.32 -4.60
C ILE A 487 14.01 -6.65 -5.14
N LYS A 488 14.77 -7.35 -5.95
CA LYS A 488 14.27 -8.57 -6.61
C LYS A 488 15.36 -9.60 -6.81
N SER A 489 14.99 -10.84 -6.59
CA SER A 489 15.72 -12.06 -6.98
C SER A 489 14.78 -13.01 -7.72
N HIS A 490 15.31 -14.13 -8.19
CA HIS A 490 14.50 -15.19 -8.77
C HIS A 490 15.11 -16.55 -8.40
N PRO A 491 14.31 -17.62 -8.15
CA PRO A 491 14.84 -18.93 -7.75
C PRO A 491 15.84 -19.58 -8.72
N LYS A 492 15.83 -19.15 -9.99
CA LYS A 492 16.74 -19.64 -11.03
C LYS A 492 17.88 -18.68 -11.37
N SER A 493 17.93 -17.50 -10.74
CA SER A 493 19.00 -16.52 -10.91
C SER A 493 20.02 -16.62 -9.77
N ASN A 494 21.25 -16.17 -10.05
CA ASN A 494 22.27 -15.95 -9.03
C ASN A 494 22.37 -14.47 -8.62
N HIS A 495 21.49 -13.60 -9.13
CA HIS A 495 21.60 -12.16 -8.97
C HIS A 495 20.47 -11.58 -8.10
N LEU A 496 20.85 -10.60 -7.28
CA LEU A 496 19.97 -9.74 -6.52
C LEU A 496 20.04 -8.34 -7.08
N TYR A 497 18.92 -7.79 -7.54
CA TYR A 497 18.81 -6.46 -8.12
C TYR A 497 18.16 -5.48 -7.14
N SER A 498 18.64 -4.24 -7.09
CA SER A 498 18.01 -3.15 -6.33
C SER A 498 18.04 -1.85 -7.12
N ASP A 499 16.89 -1.16 -7.16
CA ASP A 499 16.76 0.18 -7.70
C ASP A 499 16.90 1.25 -6.60
N ALA A 500 16.96 2.53 -7.00
CA ALA A 500 16.80 3.66 -6.11
C ALA A 500 16.23 4.89 -6.88
N PRO A 501 15.05 4.78 -7.49
CA PRO A 501 14.49 5.80 -8.38
C PRO A 501 14.16 7.11 -7.68
N LEU A 502 13.98 7.13 -6.36
CA LEU A 502 13.67 8.35 -5.60
C LEU A 502 14.91 9.07 -5.09
N ASN A 503 16.12 8.57 -5.41
CA ASN A 503 17.34 9.27 -5.08
C ASN A 503 17.47 10.56 -5.93
N PRO A 504 17.81 11.71 -5.32
CA PRO A 504 17.97 12.95 -6.07
C PRO A 504 19.22 12.98 -6.98
N ASP A 505 20.22 12.12 -6.73
CA ASP A 505 21.40 12.00 -7.61
C ASP A 505 21.04 11.20 -8.86
N PRO A 506 21.12 11.81 -10.07
CA PRO A 506 20.83 11.11 -11.33
C PRO A 506 21.73 9.89 -11.57
N LYS A 507 22.97 9.86 -11.07
CA LYS A 507 23.84 8.70 -11.19
C LYS A 507 23.28 7.47 -10.49
N ILE A 508 22.49 7.69 -9.44
CA ILE A 508 21.84 6.65 -8.66
C ILE A 508 20.47 6.33 -9.24
N SER A 509 19.60 7.34 -9.41
CA SER A 509 18.20 7.13 -9.87
C SER A 509 18.08 6.60 -11.30
N GLN A 510 19.15 6.74 -12.12
CA GLN A 510 19.19 6.31 -13.53
C GLN A 510 19.87 4.95 -13.74
N SER A 511 20.25 4.27 -12.67
CA SER A 511 20.94 2.99 -12.68
C SER A 511 20.30 1.96 -11.76
N VAL A 512 20.74 0.71 -11.88
CA VAL A 512 20.36 -0.39 -10.98
C VAL A 512 21.64 -1.09 -10.53
N VAL A 513 21.66 -1.55 -9.29
CA VAL A 513 22.78 -2.35 -8.78
C VAL A 513 22.44 -3.83 -8.76
N VAL A 514 23.44 -4.66 -9.00
CA VAL A 514 23.34 -6.12 -9.10
C VAL A 514 24.42 -6.77 -8.25
N TYR A 515 24.01 -7.64 -7.34
CA TYR A 515 24.90 -8.47 -6.51
C TYR A 515 24.90 -9.90 -7.02
N ASP A 516 26.08 -10.54 -6.98
CA ASP A 516 26.18 -12.00 -7.03
C ASP A 516 25.81 -12.58 -5.67
N MET A 517 24.69 -13.28 -5.57
CA MET A 517 24.20 -13.85 -4.30
C MET A 517 25.11 -14.93 -3.71
N LYS A 518 26.06 -15.44 -4.49
CA LYS A 518 27.08 -16.39 -4.02
C LYS A 518 28.31 -15.70 -3.44
N ASN A 519 28.52 -14.42 -3.77
CA ASN A 519 29.71 -13.65 -3.45
C ASN A 519 29.38 -12.21 -3.01
N LEU A 520 28.45 -12.05 -2.09
CA LEU A 520 27.93 -10.74 -1.66
C LEU A 520 29.02 -9.80 -1.12
N ASP A 521 30.10 -10.36 -0.55
CA ASP A 521 31.24 -9.57 -0.03
C ASP A 521 32.01 -8.81 -1.12
N LYS A 522 31.86 -9.17 -2.39
CA LYS A 522 32.45 -8.44 -3.53
C LYS A 522 31.73 -7.12 -3.84
N GLY A 523 30.61 -6.86 -3.17
CA GLY A 523 29.76 -5.72 -3.47
C GLY A 523 28.92 -5.92 -4.74
N TYR A 524 28.61 -4.83 -5.43
CA TYR A 524 27.71 -4.85 -6.60
C TYR A 524 28.39 -4.30 -7.86
N VAL A 525 27.81 -4.63 -9.00
CA VAL A 525 28.03 -3.95 -10.26
C VAL A 525 26.86 -3.02 -10.56
N THR A 526 27.12 -1.90 -11.23
CA THR A 526 26.08 -0.94 -11.62
C THR A 526 25.76 -1.09 -13.09
N LEU A 527 24.47 -1.22 -13.43
CA LEU A 527 23.97 -1.26 -14.79
C LEU A 527 23.39 0.12 -15.17
N PRO A 528 23.88 0.76 -16.26
CA PRO A 528 23.43 2.09 -16.68
C PRO A 528 22.13 2.01 -17.50
N ILE A 529 21.05 1.57 -16.87
CA ILE A 529 19.78 1.21 -17.52
C ILE A 529 19.16 2.39 -18.29
N ALA A 530 19.20 3.61 -17.73
CA ALA A 530 18.68 4.79 -18.41
C ALA A 530 19.49 5.17 -19.66
N GLU A 531 20.80 4.95 -19.64
CA GLU A 531 21.66 5.13 -20.80
C GLU A 531 21.27 4.11 -21.89
N TRP A 532 21.10 2.86 -21.52
CA TRP A 532 20.68 1.81 -22.45
C TRP A 532 19.29 2.05 -23.04
N ALA A 533 18.40 2.71 -22.30
CA ALA A 533 17.08 3.08 -22.82
C ALA A 533 17.18 4.08 -23.97
N GLY A 534 18.24 4.88 -24.06
CA GLY A 534 18.47 5.83 -25.14
C GLY A 534 17.37 6.89 -25.26
N ILE A 535 16.84 7.35 -24.12
CA ILE A 535 15.87 8.45 -24.06
C ILE A 535 16.64 9.76 -24.20
N LYS A 536 16.34 10.51 -25.25
CA LYS A 536 16.98 11.77 -25.59
C LYS A 536 16.15 12.95 -25.03
N ASP A 537 16.33 13.28 -23.80
CA ASP A 537 15.88 14.53 -23.18
C ASP A 537 16.88 14.96 -22.10
N ASP A 538 16.79 16.20 -21.64
CA ASP A 538 17.63 16.78 -20.59
C ASP A 538 17.02 16.60 -19.17
N GLY A 539 15.82 16.01 -19.08
CA GLY A 539 15.16 15.73 -17.81
C GLY A 539 15.77 14.57 -17.04
N ALA A 540 15.62 14.60 -15.72
CA ALA A 540 15.97 13.47 -14.88
C ALA A 540 15.15 12.23 -15.25
N LYS A 541 15.83 11.09 -15.40
CA LYS A 541 15.18 9.81 -15.66
C LYS A 541 15.13 9.00 -14.38
N ARG A 542 14.12 8.14 -14.29
CA ARG A 542 13.97 7.19 -13.19
C ARG A 542 13.98 5.78 -13.75
N VAL A 543 14.78 4.92 -13.14
CA VAL A 543 14.80 3.48 -13.42
C VAL A 543 14.10 2.77 -12.29
N VAL A 544 13.01 2.07 -12.61
CA VAL A 544 12.11 1.51 -11.59
C VAL A 544 11.92 0.02 -11.81
N GLN A 545 11.90 -0.69 -10.70
CA GLN A 545 11.45 -2.07 -10.53
C GLN A 545 12.17 -3.09 -11.43
N PRO A 546 13.17 -3.81 -10.92
CA PRO A 546 13.60 -5.06 -11.53
C PRO A 546 12.45 -6.08 -11.47
N GLU A 547 12.09 -6.70 -12.59
CA GLU A 547 11.12 -7.79 -12.64
C GLU A 547 11.60 -8.90 -13.57
N PHE A 548 11.64 -10.12 -13.06
CA PHE A 548 12.05 -11.28 -13.84
C PHE A 548 10.91 -11.82 -14.72
N ASN A 549 11.28 -12.42 -15.84
CA ASN A 549 10.38 -13.32 -16.53
C ASN A 549 10.24 -14.66 -15.78
N LYS A 550 9.26 -15.49 -16.15
CA LYS A 550 9.05 -16.82 -15.54
C LYS A 550 10.28 -17.73 -15.61
N ALA A 551 11.06 -17.62 -16.69
CA ALA A 551 12.26 -18.43 -16.88
C ALA A 551 13.40 -18.03 -15.95
N GLY A 552 13.42 -16.79 -15.46
CA GLY A 552 14.47 -16.24 -14.62
C GLY A 552 15.77 -15.94 -15.36
N ASP A 553 15.70 -15.74 -16.68
CA ASP A 553 16.83 -15.45 -17.55
C ASP A 553 16.80 -14.04 -18.15
N GLU A 554 15.69 -13.32 -17.96
CA GLU A 554 15.54 -11.91 -18.32
C GLU A 554 15.06 -11.09 -17.12
N VAL A 555 15.62 -9.89 -17.00
CA VAL A 555 15.18 -8.87 -16.04
C VAL A 555 14.74 -7.63 -16.79
N TRP A 556 13.54 -7.15 -16.48
CA TRP A 556 12.92 -6.00 -17.12
C TRP A 556 12.97 -4.79 -16.19
N PHE A 557 13.12 -3.61 -16.76
CA PHE A 557 13.14 -2.33 -16.05
C PHE A 557 12.30 -1.30 -16.79
N SER A 558 11.54 -0.50 -16.04
CA SER A 558 10.91 0.70 -16.58
C SER A 558 11.87 1.87 -16.49
N VAL A 559 11.94 2.65 -17.56
CA VAL A 559 12.69 3.92 -17.60
C VAL A 559 11.77 5.01 -18.11
N TRP A 560 11.64 6.10 -17.37
CA TRP A 560 10.80 7.22 -17.78
C TRP A 560 11.38 8.57 -17.35
N SER A 561 11.12 9.59 -18.18
CA SER A 561 11.35 10.99 -17.89
C SER A 561 10.04 11.65 -17.52
N ALA A 562 10.01 12.34 -16.39
CA ALA A 562 8.82 13.06 -15.96
C ALA A 562 8.57 14.33 -16.77
N LYS A 563 9.64 14.95 -17.33
CA LYS A 563 9.55 16.20 -18.08
C LYS A 563 8.79 16.03 -19.40
N ASP A 564 9.23 15.10 -20.24
CA ASP A 564 8.70 14.94 -21.60
C ASP A 564 7.81 13.70 -21.76
N LYS A 565 7.54 12.98 -20.64
CA LYS A 565 6.74 11.74 -20.61
C LYS A 565 7.25 10.65 -21.54
N ILE A 566 8.52 10.72 -21.96
CA ILE A 566 9.17 9.71 -22.80
C ILE A 566 9.61 8.55 -21.93
N SER A 567 9.31 7.34 -22.37
CA SER A 567 9.56 6.13 -21.60
C SER A 567 10.09 4.99 -22.47
N ALA A 568 10.69 4.02 -21.83
CA ALA A 568 11.10 2.77 -22.44
C ALA A 568 11.04 1.64 -21.40
N MET A 569 10.86 0.41 -21.89
CA MET A 569 11.16 -0.81 -21.12
C MET A 569 12.52 -1.35 -21.57
N VAL A 570 13.40 -1.64 -20.63
CA VAL A 570 14.73 -2.19 -20.88
C VAL A 570 14.77 -3.64 -20.41
N VAL A 571 15.15 -4.54 -21.29
CA VAL A 571 15.29 -5.97 -21.01
C VAL A 571 16.77 -6.34 -20.98
N VAL A 572 17.19 -6.96 -19.88
CA VAL A 572 18.57 -7.37 -19.62
C VAL A 572 18.63 -8.90 -19.56
N ASP A 573 19.65 -9.49 -20.16
CA ASP A 573 19.98 -10.89 -19.98
C ASP A 573 20.60 -11.11 -18.58
N ASP A 574 19.95 -11.89 -17.74
CA ASP A 574 20.37 -12.07 -16.34
C ASP A 574 21.76 -12.71 -16.22
N LYS A 575 22.10 -13.65 -17.10
CA LYS A 575 23.36 -14.38 -17.01
C LYS A 575 24.56 -13.51 -17.37
N THR A 576 24.41 -12.69 -18.40
CA THR A 576 25.52 -11.88 -18.95
C THR A 576 25.52 -10.45 -18.45
N LEU A 577 24.43 -9.99 -17.80
CA LEU A 577 24.18 -8.62 -17.36
C LEU A 577 24.28 -7.61 -18.53
N LYS A 578 23.96 -8.02 -19.75
CA LYS A 578 24.00 -7.17 -20.94
C LYS A 578 22.61 -6.80 -21.42
N LEU A 579 22.51 -5.65 -22.07
CA LEU A 579 21.29 -5.22 -22.74
C LEU A 579 20.86 -6.27 -23.77
N LYS A 580 19.61 -6.71 -23.70
CA LYS A 580 18.99 -7.64 -24.64
C LYS A 580 18.03 -6.94 -25.60
N LYS A 581 17.18 -6.05 -25.08
CA LYS A 581 16.17 -5.34 -25.88
C LYS A 581 15.78 -4.02 -25.21
N VAL A 582 15.44 -3.04 -26.03
CA VAL A 582 14.72 -1.83 -25.58
C VAL A 582 13.39 -1.78 -26.32
N ILE A 583 12.30 -1.66 -25.55
CA ILE A 583 10.94 -1.50 -26.08
C ILE A 583 10.60 -0.01 -25.94
N LYS A 584 10.40 0.65 -27.08
CA LYS A 584 9.99 2.07 -27.16
C LYS A 584 8.66 2.15 -27.87
N ASP A 585 7.67 2.72 -27.20
CA ASP A 585 6.37 3.00 -27.77
C ASP A 585 5.84 4.27 -27.12
N PRO A 586 5.36 5.27 -27.89
CA PRO A 586 4.88 6.53 -27.33
C PRO A 586 3.65 6.38 -26.44
N ARG A 587 2.98 5.24 -26.48
CA ARG A 587 1.86 4.91 -25.59
C ARG A 587 2.30 4.46 -24.20
N LEU A 588 3.56 4.11 -23.98
CA LEU A 588 4.11 3.73 -22.67
C LEU A 588 4.38 4.98 -21.83
N ILE A 589 3.33 5.61 -21.31
CA ILE A 589 3.42 6.88 -20.56
C ILE A 589 3.62 6.59 -19.08
N THR A 590 4.75 7.05 -18.52
CA THR A 590 5.09 6.97 -17.09
C THR A 590 4.89 5.54 -16.53
N PRO A 591 5.63 4.54 -17.02
CA PRO A 591 5.51 3.16 -16.56
C PRO A 591 6.16 3.01 -15.17
N THR A 592 5.37 3.18 -14.10
CA THR A 592 5.85 3.19 -12.71
C THR A 592 5.96 1.83 -12.06
N GLY A 593 5.42 0.80 -12.67
CA GLY A 593 5.49 -0.58 -12.18
C GLY A 593 5.22 -1.55 -13.32
N HIS A 594 5.86 -2.71 -13.28
CA HIS A 594 5.59 -3.80 -14.21
C HIS A 594 5.72 -5.13 -13.48
N PHE A 595 4.85 -6.06 -13.82
CA PHE A 595 4.71 -7.32 -13.08
C PHE A 595 4.60 -8.46 -14.07
N ASN A 596 5.45 -9.47 -13.94
CA ASN A 596 5.23 -10.72 -14.63
C ASN A 596 4.04 -11.45 -14.00
N VAL A 597 3.05 -11.84 -14.82
CA VAL A 597 1.80 -12.41 -14.31
C VAL A 597 2.00 -13.73 -13.57
N TYR A 598 2.95 -14.57 -14.01
CA TYR A 598 3.30 -15.80 -13.30
C TYR A 598 3.87 -15.53 -11.91
N ASN A 599 4.77 -14.55 -11.79
CA ASN A 599 5.38 -14.21 -10.51
C ASN A 599 4.33 -13.67 -9.53
N THR A 600 3.36 -12.87 -9.99
CA THR A 600 2.28 -12.37 -9.12
C THR A 600 1.26 -13.44 -8.77
N GLN A 601 0.99 -14.40 -9.67
CA GLN A 601 0.13 -15.56 -9.39
C GLN A 601 0.71 -16.45 -8.29
N HIS A 602 2.01 -16.71 -8.38
CA HIS A 602 2.72 -17.69 -7.54
C HIS A 602 3.51 -17.06 -6.41
N ASP A 603 3.42 -15.74 -6.19
CA ASP A 603 4.17 -15.01 -5.16
C ASP A 603 5.68 -15.34 -5.20
N VAL A 604 6.29 -15.20 -6.37
CA VAL A 604 7.73 -15.36 -6.60
C VAL A 604 8.43 -14.01 -6.43
N TYR A 605 9.33 -13.92 -5.45
CA TYR A 605 10.01 -12.66 -5.10
C TYR A 605 11.51 -12.85 -4.90
#